data_d1494ae0613e220bd3b27b16ca03ff52
#
_entry.id   d1494ae0613e220bd3b27b16ca03ff52
#
_cell.length_a   1.000
_cell.length_b   1.000
_cell.length_c   1.000
_cell.angle_alpha   90.00
_cell.angle_beta   90.00
_cell.angle_gamma   90.00
#
_symmetry.space_group_name_H-M   'P 1'
#
loop_
_entity.id
_entity.type
_entity.pdbx_description
1 polymer ?
#
loop_
_entity_poly.entity_id
_entity_poly.type
_entity_poly.pdbx_seq_one_letter_code
_entity_poly.pdbx_strand_id
1 'polypeptide(L)'
;MCIRDRINAGIPTIFVNAEDIGYTGTELQDAINGDAKALARFETIRAHGALRMGLIQHIDDAAQRQHTPKVAFVAPPAAYVSSSGKQVAVGDIDLLVRALSMGKLHHAMMGTAAVAIGTAAAVPGTLVSLAAGGGARSAVRFGHPSGTLRVGAEATQADGEWSVTKAIMSRSARVLMEGWVRVPGDAF
;
A
#
# COMPACT_ATOMS: atom_id res chain seq x y z
N MET A 1 -18.13 4.44 -9.02
CA MET A 1 -16.91 3.84 -8.48
C MET A 1 -17.02 3.75 -6.97
N CYS A 2 -17.13 2.56 -6.43
CA CYS A 2 -17.15 2.35 -4.98
C CYS A 2 -15.72 2.29 -4.47
N ILE A 3 -15.21 3.38 -3.90
CA ILE A 3 -14.01 3.34 -3.05
C ILE A 3 -14.46 2.69 -1.75
N ARG A 4 -14.24 1.39 -1.60
CA ARG A 4 -14.74 0.66 -0.43
C ARG A 4 -13.87 0.87 0.80
N ASP A 5 -12.55 1.04 0.65
CA ASP A 5 -11.65 1.03 1.79
C ASP A 5 -10.81 2.29 1.88
N ARG A 6 -10.88 2.88 3.05
CA ARG A 6 -10.03 3.99 3.46
C ARG A 6 -9.49 3.64 4.83
N ILE A 7 -8.22 3.28 4.87
CA ILE A 7 -7.55 2.86 6.10
C ILE A 7 -6.60 3.96 6.55
N ASN A 8 -6.72 4.37 7.79
CA ASN A 8 -5.79 5.31 8.42
C ASN A 8 -4.95 4.57 9.49
N ALA A 9 -4.01 3.76 9.02
CA ALA A 9 -3.06 3.04 9.86
C ALA A 9 -1.68 3.12 9.21
N GLY A 10 -0.71 3.68 9.91
CA GLY A 10 0.61 3.98 9.38
C GLY A 10 0.61 5.21 8.46
N ILE A 11 -0.23 5.21 7.43
CA ILE A 11 -0.53 6.37 6.57
C ILE A 11 -1.94 6.22 5.99
N PRO A 12 -2.71 7.31 5.84
CA PRO A 12 -3.99 7.27 5.14
C PRO A 12 -3.82 6.66 3.75
N THR A 13 -4.54 5.57 3.48
CA THR A 13 -4.44 4.83 2.22
C THR A 13 -5.84 4.49 1.71
N ILE A 14 -6.04 4.72 0.41
CA ILE A 14 -7.25 4.38 -0.33
C ILE A 14 -6.96 3.11 -1.10
N PHE A 15 -7.78 2.08 -0.91
CA PHE A 15 -7.72 0.85 -1.69
C PHE A 15 -8.81 0.83 -2.75
N VAL A 16 -8.46 0.42 -3.96
CA VAL A 16 -9.38 0.20 -5.08
C VAL A 16 -9.12 -1.19 -5.67
N ASN A 17 -10.17 -1.81 -6.22
CA ASN A 17 -9.98 -3.06 -6.95
C ASN A 17 -9.32 -2.78 -8.30
N ALA A 18 -8.30 -3.55 -8.66
CA ALA A 18 -7.57 -3.40 -9.92
C ALA A 18 -8.49 -3.52 -11.13
N GLU A 19 -9.39 -4.51 -11.14
CA GLU A 19 -10.33 -4.76 -12.22
C GLU A 19 -11.27 -3.56 -12.47
N ASP A 20 -11.77 -2.91 -11.41
CA ASP A 20 -12.67 -1.75 -11.51
C ASP A 20 -12.01 -0.55 -12.22
N ILE A 21 -10.69 -0.53 -12.26
CA ILE A 21 -9.91 0.53 -12.90
C ILE A 21 -9.14 0.06 -14.14
N GLY A 22 -9.42 -1.18 -14.61
CA GLY A 22 -8.88 -1.73 -15.84
C GLY A 22 -7.43 -2.24 -15.74
N TYR A 23 -7.00 -2.64 -14.54
CA TYR A 23 -5.68 -3.21 -14.28
C TYR A 23 -5.79 -4.66 -13.76
N THR A 24 -4.68 -5.39 -13.86
CA THR A 24 -4.56 -6.78 -13.41
C THR A 24 -3.91 -6.91 -12.02
N GLY A 25 -3.21 -5.87 -11.58
CA GLY A 25 -2.37 -5.90 -10.38
C GLY A 25 -0.95 -6.40 -10.64
N THR A 26 -0.61 -6.77 -11.88
CA THR A 26 0.74 -7.25 -12.25
C THR A 26 1.61 -6.16 -12.88
N GLU A 27 1.07 -4.98 -13.13
CA GLU A 27 1.74 -3.88 -13.82
C GLU A 27 3.01 -3.46 -13.09
N LEU A 28 4.03 -3.10 -13.88
CA LEU A 28 5.25 -2.46 -13.41
C LEU A 28 5.18 -0.95 -13.61
N GLN A 29 6.19 -0.23 -13.15
CA GLN A 29 6.21 1.23 -13.12
C GLN A 29 6.00 1.88 -14.47
N ASP A 30 6.69 1.40 -15.50
CA ASP A 30 6.70 2.03 -16.82
C ASP A 30 5.32 2.01 -17.47
N ALA A 31 4.56 0.92 -17.25
CA ALA A 31 3.21 0.76 -17.76
C ALA A 31 2.23 1.81 -17.23
N ILE A 32 2.45 2.30 -16.02
CA ILE A 32 1.59 3.29 -15.37
C ILE A 32 2.21 4.68 -15.40
N ASN A 33 3.50 4.80 -15.08
CA ASN A 33 4.17 6.10 -14.97
C ASN A 33 4.40 6.78 -16.33
N GLY A 34 4.37 6.02 -17.41
CA GLY A 34 4.40 6.51 -18.80
C GLY A 34 3.03 6.97 -19.33
N ASP A 35 1.93 6.65 -18.64
CA ASP A 35 0.57 7.00 -19.06
C ASP A 35 0.04 8.20 -18.25
N ALA A 36 0.07 9.38 -18.86
CA ALA A 36 -0.45 10.61 -18.25
C ALA A 36 -1.94 10.53 -17.90
N LYS A 37 -2.76 9.79 -18.67
CA LYS A 37 -4.19 9.61 -18.40
C LYS A 37 -4.40 8.74 -17.18
N ALA A 38 -3.62 7.67 -17.04
CA ALA A 38 -3.63 6.82 -15.85
C ALA A 38 -3.28 7.65 -14.60
N LEU A 39 -2.20 8.41 -14.64
CA LEU A 39 -1.76 9.23 -13.52
C LEU A 39 -2.80 10.28 -13.13
N ALA A 40 -3.43 10.95 -14.09
CA ALA A 40 -4.52 11.90 -13.83
C ALA A 40 -5.73 11.21 -13.17
N ARG A 41 -6.08 9.99 -13.62
CA ARG A 41 -7.15 9.19 -13.00
C ARG A 41 -6.84 8.84 -11.54
N PHE A 42 -5.61 8.40 -11.25
CA PHE A 42 -5.19 8.10 -9.89
C PHE A 42 -5.19 9.35 -9.01
N GLU A 43 -4.79 10.50 -9.54
CA GLU A 43 -4.85 11.77 -8.81
C GLU A 43 -6.30 12.15 -8.48
N THR A 44 -7.23 11.97 -9.41
CA THR A 44 -8.66 12.17 -9.17
C THR A 44 -9.17 11.28 -8.03
N ILE A 45 -8.80 9.99 -8.04
CA ILE A 45 -9.15 9.04 -6.96
C ILE A 45 -8.58 9.52 -5.62
N ARG A 46 -7.31 9.95 -5.61
CA ARG A 46 -6.61 10.43 -4.42
C ARG A 46 -7.28 11.66 -3.84
N ALA A 47 -7.58 12.66 -4.67
CA ALA A 47 -8.18 13.92 -4.27
C ALA A 47 -9.58 13.71 -3.66
N HIS A 48 -10.45 12.96 -4.35
CA HIS A 48 -11.77 12.61 -3.82
C HIS A 48 -11.71 11.76 -2.54
N GLY A 49 -10.73 10.87 -2.45
CA GLY A 49 -10.50 10.10 -1.23
C GLY A 49 -10.02 10.97 -0.08
N ALA A 50 -9.12 11.93 -0.32
CA ALA A 50 -8.66 12.89 0.67
C ALA A 50 -9.82 13.72 1.25
N LEU A 51 -10.70 14.21 0.38
CA LEU A 51 -11.91 14.93 0.78
C LEU A 51 -12.82 14.06 1.66
N ARG A 52 -13.09 12.81 1.23
CA ARG A 52 -13.94 11.87 1.98
C ARG A 52 -13.34 11.40 3.29
N MET A 53 -12.02 11.48 3.44
CA MET A 53 -11.32 11.19 4.70
C MET A 53 -11.20 12.41 5.62
N GLY A 54 -11.71 13.57 5.21
CA GLY A 54 -11.59 14.83 5.96
C GLY A 54 -10.16 15.36 6.05
N LEU A 55 -9.28 14.94 5.13
CA LEU A 55 -7.88 15.38 5.09
C LEU A 55 -7.72 16.75 4.40
N ILE A 56 -8.71 17.12 3.59
CA ILE A 56 -8.83 18.41 2.90
C ILE A 56 -10.29 18.85 2.96
N GLN A 57 -10.55 20.14 2.80
CA GLN A 57 -11.90 20.70 2.77
C GLN A 57 -12.40 20.97 1.36
N HIS A 58 -11.51 21.31 0.45
CA HIS A 58 -11.80 21.53 -0.97
C HIS A 58 -10.95 20.61 -1.84
N ILE A 59 -11.48 20.21 -3.00
CA ILE A 59 -10.79 19.27 -3.90
C ILE A 59 -9.46 19.83 -4.40
N ASP A 60 -9.38 21.14 -4.59
CA ASP A 60 -8.20 21.85 -5.08
C ASP A 60 -7.03 21.83 -4.07
N ASP A 61 -7.33 21.66 -2.77
CA ASP A 61 -6.31 21.53 -1.73
C ASP A 61 -5.44 20.27 -1.91
N ALA A 62 -5.96 19.30 -2.67
CA ALA A 62 -5.28 18.03 -2.91
C ALA A 62 -3.91 18.22 -3.59
N ALA A 63 -3.77 19.22 -4.46
CA ALA A 63 -2.52 19.51 -5.15
C ALA A 63 -1.37 19.87 -4.18
N GLN A 64 -1.68 20.51 -3.06
CA GLN A 64 -0.70 20.91 -2.05
C GLN A 64 -0.41 19.78 -1.04
N ARG A 65 -1.21 18.70 -1.05
CA ARG A 65 -1.09 17.57 -0.13
C ARG A 65 -0.83 16.25 -0.87
N GLN A 66 0.15 16.21 -1.76
CA GLN A 66 0.40 15.03 -2.60
C GLN A 66 0.92 13.80 -1.85
N HIS A 67 1.49 13.97 -0.66
CA HIS A 67 2.05 12.86 0.12
C HIS A 67 0.98 11.99 0.78
N THR A 68 -0.25 12.48 1.01
CA THR A 68 -1.39 11.75 1.61
C THR A 68 -2.73 12.18 1.02
N PRO A 69 -3.69 11.25 0.95
CA PRO A 69 -3.57 9.82 1.18
C PRO A 69 -2.76 9.13 0.07
N LYS A 70 -2.30 7.90 0.32
CA LYS A 70 -1.79 7.01 -0.73
C LYS A 70 -2.96 6.39 -1.48
N VAL A 71 -2.72 6.00 -2.72
CA VAL A 71 -3.67 5.16 -3.48
C VAL A 71 -2.99 3.83 -3.77
N ALA A 72 -3.69 2.75 -3.49
CA ALA A 72 -3.23 1.41 -3.83
C ALA A 72 -4.35 0.64 -4.53
N PHE A 73 -4.03 -0.06 -5.58
CA PHE A 73 -4.96 -1.02 -6.17
C PHE A 73 -4.52 -2.44 -5.85
N VAL A 74 -5.50 -3.29 -5.63
CA VAL A 74 -5.34 -4.67 -5.18
C VAL A 74 -6.02 -5.62 -6.15
N ALA A 75 -5.45 -6.82 -6.27
CA ALA A 75 -6.01 -7.90 -7.07
C ALA A 75 -5.77 -9.25 -6.38
N PRO A 76 -6.55 -10.29 -6.72
CA PRO A 76 -6.24 -11.65 -6.36
C PRO A 76 -4.82 -12.06 -6.79
N PRO A 77 -4.22 -13.11 -6.18
CA PRO A 77 -2.89 -13.55 -6.53
C PRO A 77 -2.82 -14.02 -7.99
N ALA A 78 -1.83 -13.52 -8.72
CA ALA A 78 -1.48 -13.96 -10.06
C ALA A 78 0.05 -13.96 -10.23
N ALA A 79 0.56 -14.86 -11.08
CA ALA A 79 1.98 -14.90 -11.37
C ALA A 79 2.43 -13.66 -12.14
N TYR A 80 3.60 -13.13 -11.82
CA TYR A 80 4.19 -12.00 -12.52
C TYR A 80 5.72 -12.02 -12.47
N VAL A 81 6.35 -11.20 -13.30
CA VAL A 81 7.80 -10.95 -13.26
C VAL A 81 8.05 -9.64 -12.55
N SER A 82 8.85 -9.66 -11.50
CA SER A 82 9.23 -8.45 -10.78
C SER A 82 10.18 -7.56 -11.60
N SER A 83 10.37 -6.31 -11.17
CA SER A 83 11.28 -5.36 -11.84
C SER A 83 12.75 -5.81 -11.85
N SER A 84 13.12 -6.78 -11.00
CA SER A 84 14.45 -7.41 -11.01
C SER A 84 14.54 -8.64 -11.94
N GLY A 85 13.48 -8.97 -12.67
CA GLY A 85 13.41 -10.16 -13.52
C GLY A 85 13.07 -11.47 -12.79
N LYS A 86 12.87 -11.42 -11.46
CA LYS A 86 12.51 -12.60 -10.67
C LYS A 86 11.05 -12.97 -10.90
N GLN A 87 10.79 -14.24 -11.19
CA GLN A 87 9.44 -14.80 -11.25
C GLN A 87 8.84 -14.87 -9.83
N VAL A 88 7.60 -14.45 -9.71
CA VAL A 88 6.77 -14.62 -8.50
C VAL A 88 5.59 -15.51 -8.88
N ALA A 89 5.50 -16.68 -8.27
CA ALA A 89 4.42 -17.61 -8.53
C ALA A 89 3.16 -17.26 -7.74
N VAL A 90 2.00 -17.73 -8.21
CA VAL A 90 0.71 -17.53 -7.53
C VAL A 90 0.75 -18.00 -6.07
N GLY A 91 1.37 -19.16 -5.82
CA GLY A 91 1.48 -19.76 -4.48
C GLY A 91 2.44 -19.02 -3.53
N ASP A 92 3.24 -18.08 -4.04
CA ASP A 92 4.17 -17.29 -3.24
C ASP A 92 3.49 -16.09 -2.53
N ILE A 93 2.27 -15.75 -2.93
CA ILE A 93 1.57 -14.54 -2.49
C ILE A 93 0.08 -14.82 -2.22
N ASP A 94 -0.51 -14.04 -1.34
CA ASP A 94 -1.95 -14.07 -1.05
C ASP A 94 -2.73 -13.07 -1.90
N LEU A 95 -2.10 -11.99 -2.35
CA LEU A 95 -2.69 -10.96 -3.20
C LEU A 95 -1.61 -10.15 -3.93
N LEU A 96 -2.03 -9.34 -4.89
CA LEU A 96 -1.21 -8.33 -5.55
C LEU A 96 -1.56 -6.94 -5.06
N VAL A 97 -0.55 -6.09 -4.88
CA VAL A 97 -0.72 -4.68 -4.52
C VAL A 97 0.19 -3.79 -5.35
N ARG A 98 -0.38 -2.72 -5.87
CA ARG A 98 0.34 -1.64 -6.55
C ARG A 98 0.00 -0.33 -5.86
N ALA A 99 1.00 0.39 -5.37
CA ALA A 99 0.79 1.60 -4.57
C ALA A 99 1.45 2.81 -5.21
N LEU A 100 0.70 3.92 -5.26
CA LEU A 100 1.17 5.20 -5.77
C LEU A 100 1.53 6.14 -4.64
N SER A 101 2.59 6.91 -4.86
CA SER A 101 3.06 7.96 -3.96
C SER A 101 3.51 9.15 -4.77
N MET A 102 3.12 10.36 -4.38
CA MET A 102 3.52 11.60 -5.06
C MET A 102 3.23 11.55 -6.57
N GLY A 103 2.05 11.06 -6.94
CA GLY A 103 1.59 10.98 -8.32
C GLY A 103 2.26 9.91 -9.20
N LYS A 104 3.02 8.97 -8.62
CA LYS A 104 3.71 7.90 -9.37
C LYS A 104 3.52 6.54 -8.71
N LEU A 105 3.49 5.48 -9.52
CA LEU A 105 3.57 4.11 -9.02
C LEU A 105 4.95 3.87 -8.42
N HIS A 106 4.97 3.41 -7.17
CA HIS A 106 6.21 3.16 -6.44
C HIS A 106 6.84 1.83 -6.88
N HIS A 107 8.17 1.78 -7.05
CA HIS A 107 8.88 0.57 -7.50
C HIS A 107 8.95 -0.53 -6.43
N ALA A 108 8.88 -0.15 -5.16
CA ALA A 108 8.84 -1.07 -4.03
C ALA A 108 7.58 -0.79 -3.20
N MET A 109 7.51 -1.29 -1.99
CA MET A 109 6.41 -0.97 -1.09
C MET A 109 6.88 -0.02 0.01
N MET A 110 6.16 1.07 0.18
CA MET A 110 6.37 2.01 1.28
C MET A 110 6.00 1.34 2.61
N GLY A 111 6.86 1.44 3.62
CA GLY A 111 6.65 0.79 4.92
C GLY A 111 5.33 1.18 5.60
N THR A 112 4.96 2.46 5.53
CA THR A 112 3.70 2.95 6.10
C THR A 112 2.48 2.44 5.34
N ALA A 113 2.54 2.31 4.01
CA ALA A 113 1.48 1.69 3.22
C ALA A 113 1.39 0.17 3.49
N ALA A 114 2.52 -0.49 3.74
CA ALA A 114 2.55 -1.89 4.13
C ALA A 114 1.80 -2.14 5.46
N VAL A 115 1.90 -1.22 6.42
CA VAL A 115 1.09 -1.25 7.65
C VAL A 115 -0.40 -1.15 7.33
N ALA A 116 -0.80 -0.22 6.45
CA ALA A 116 -2.19 -0.08 6.04
C ALA A 116 -2.73 -1.36 5.34
N ILE A 117 -1.89 -2.02 4.52
CA ILE A 117 -2.24 -3.30 3.87
C ILE A 117 -2.45 -4.40 4.92
N GLY A 118 -1.53 -4.55 5.87
CA GLY A 118 -1.67 -5.54 6.96
C GLY A 118 -2.92 -5.31 7.79
N THR A 119 -3.21 -4.05 8.13
CA THR A 119 -4.42 -3.65 8.85
C THR A 119 -5.68 -3.98 8.06
N ALA A 120 -5.74 -3.62 6.78
CA ALA A 120 -6.88 -3.92 5.94
C ALA A 120 -7.10 -5.43 5.80
N ALA A 121 -6.04 -6.24 5.69
CA ALA A 121 -6.15 -7.70 5.64
C ALA A 121 -6.73 -8.32 6.93
N ALA A 122 -6.47 -7.69 8.08
CA ALA A 122 -6.99 -8.15 9.37
C ALA A 122 -8.48 -7.82 9.58
N VAL A 123 -9.04 -6.91 8.78
CA VAL A 123 -10.45 -6.51 8.85
C VAL A 123 -11.24 -7.20 7.75
N PRO A 124 -12.17 -8.12 8.09
CA PRO A 124 -12.99 -8.84 7.10
C PRO A 124 -13.82 -7.89 6.23
N GLY A 125 -13.94 -8.23 4.96
CA GLY A 125 -14.78 -7.49 4.01
C GLY A 125 -14.12 -6.26 3.40
N THR A 126 -12.90 -5.93 3.79
CA THR A 126 -12.08 -4.92 3.08
C THR A 126 -11.63 -5.46 1.72
N LEU A 127 -11.32 -4.58 0.76
CA LEU A 127 -10.82 -4.99 -0.56
C LEU A 127 -9.54 -5.83 -0.46
N VAL A 128 -8.65 -5.49 0.48
CA VAL A 128 -7.42 -6.27 0.73
C VAL A 128 -7.75 -7.66 1.25
N SER A 129 -8.66 -7.77 2.23
CA SER A 129 -9.12 -9.06 2.74
C SER A 129 -9.79 -9.89 1.64
N LEU A 130 -10.66 -9.29 0.83
CA LEU A 130 -11.35 -9.96 -0.27
C LEU A 130 -10.36 -10.43 -1.36
N ALA A 131 -9.41 -9.60 -1.76
CA ALA A 131 -8.37 -9.95 -2.73
C ALA A 131 -7.49 -11.11 -2.23
N ALA A 132 -7.29 -11.23 -0.91
CA ALA A 132 -6.57 -12.32 -0.29
C ALA A 132 -7.42 -13.59 -0.04
N GLY A 133 -8.64 -13.66 -0.58
CA GLY A 133 -9.55 -14.81 -0.43
C GLY A 133 -10.58 -14.68 0.70
N GLY A 134 -10.69 -13.50 1.32
CA GLY A 134 -11.68 -13.19 2.36
C GLY A 134 -11.29 -13.61 3.78
N GLY A 135 -12.16 -13.25 4.73
CA GLY A 135 -11.96 -13.49 6.16
C GLY A 135 -10.94 -12.57 6.82
N ALA A 136 -10.79 -12.69 8.14
CA ALA A 136 -9.74 -12.01 8.88
C ALA A 136 -8.41 -12.76 8.72
N ARG A 137 -7.34 -12.04 8.42
CA ARG A 137 -6.00 -12.59 8.27
C ARG A 137 -5.03 -11.89 9.19
N SER A 138 -4.40 -12.63 10.11
CA SER A 138 -3.35 -12.08 10.99
C SER A 138 -2.07 -11.70 10.22
N ALA A 139 -1.87 -12.23 9.02
CA ALA A 139 -0.79 -11.88 8.12
C ALA A 139 -1.14 -12.21 6.67
N VAL A 140 -0.60 -11.43 5.75
CA VAL A 140 -0.64 -11.68 4.30
C VAL A 140 0.75 -11.45 3.70
N ARG A 141 1.05 -12.20 2.64
CA ARG A 141 2.18 -11.93 1.75
C ARG A 141 1.66 -11.38 0.44
N PHE A 142 2.00 -10.17 0.11
CA PHE A 142 1.56 -9.56 -1.14
C PHE A 142 2.71 -9.40 -2.13
N GLY A 143 2.37 -9.49 -3.43
CA GLY A 143 3.26 -9.19 -4.53
C GLY A 143 3.23 -7.70 -4.87
N HIS A 144 4.40 -7.09 -5.06
CA HIS A 144 4.57 -5.69 -5.45
C HIS A 144 5.64 -5.58 -6.57
N PRO A 145 5.83 -4.43 -7.23
CA PRO A 145 6.69 -4.36 -8.42
C PRO A 145 8.09 -4.97 -8.26
N SER A 146 8.73 -4.83 -7.10
CA SER A 146 10.09 -5.34 -6.88
C SER A 146 10.16 -6.70 -6.14
N GLY A 147 9.04 -7.39 -5.92
CA GLY A 147 9.02 -8.70 -5.27
C GLY A 147 7.86 -8.92 -4.33
N THR A 148 8.11 -9.53 -3.18
CA THR A 148 7.07 -9.86 -2.19
C THR A 148 7.40 -9.27 -0.82
N LEU A 149 6.36 -8.98 -0.03
CA LEU A 149 6.50 -8.54 1.35
C LEU A 149 5.42 -9.20 2.21
N ARG A 150 5.80 -9.67 3.40
CA ARG A 150 4.86 -10.19 4.39
C ARG A 150 4.59 -9.11 5.44
N VAL A 151 3.31 -8.90 5.71
CA VAL A 151 2.82 -7.96 6.73
C VAL A 151 1.70 -8.58 7.50
N GLY A 152 1.43 -8.07 8.69
CA GLY A 152 0.31 -8.53 9.49
C GLY A 152 -0.22 -7.44 10.41
N ALA A 153 -1.38 -7.71 10.99
CA ALA A 153 -1.97 -6.90 12.04
C ALA A 153 -2.89 -7.75 12.92
N GLU A 154 -3.08 -7.28 14.14
CA GLU A 154 -4.13 -7.76 15.03
C GLU A 154 -5.20 -6.67 15.11
N ALA A 155 -6.43 -7.03 14.79
CA ALA A 155 -7.59 -6.15 14.84
C ALA A 155 -8.69 -6.77 15.68
N THR A 156 -9.37 -5.96 16.45
CA THR A 156 -10.52 -6.35 17.26
C THR A 156 -11.73 -5.49 16.91
N GLN A 157 -12.90 -6.05 17.03
CA GLN A 157 -14.15 -5.33 16.84
C GLN A 157 -14.86 -5.16 18.20
N ALA A 158 -15.20 -3.92 18.54
CA ALA A 158 -16.02 -3.59 19.69
C ALA A 158 -17.07 -2.54 19.26
N ASP A 159 -18.30 -2.74 19.67
CA ASP A 159 -19.44 -1.82 19.39
C ASP A 159 -19.61 -1.49 17.88
N GLY A 160 -19.28 -2.46 17.01
CA GLY A 160 -19.36 -2.29 15.56
C GLY A 160 -18.16 -1.59 14.92
N GLU A 161 -17.22 -1.08 15.70
CA GLU A 161 -16.01 -0.42 15.23
C GLU A 161 -14.78 -1.34 15.30
N TRP A 162 -13.92 -1.23 14.27
CA TRP A 162 -12.65 -1.95 14.21
C TRP A 162 -11.52 -1.12 14.79
N SER A 163 -10.76 -1.74 15.69
CA SER A 163 -9.55 -1.18 16.29
C SER A 163 -8.34 -2.07 16.01
N VAL A 164 -7.22 -1.46 15.65
CA VAL A 164 -5.95 -2.15 15.41
C VAL A 164 -5.11 -2.07 16.66
N THR A 165 -4.79 -3.23 17.22
CA THR A 165 -3.99 -3.34 18.44
C THR A 165 -2.52 -3.55 18.18
N LYS A 166 -2.17 -4.09 16.97
CA LYS A 166 -0.79 -4.38 16.61
C LYS A 166 -0.61 -4.37 15.09
N ALA A 167 0.51 -3.83 14.63
CA ALA A 167 0.97 -3.96 13.25
C ALA A 167 2.33 -4.69 13.21
N ILE A 168 2.48 -5.59 12.26
CA ILE A 168 3.67 -6.45 12.14
C ILE A 168 4.21 -6.32 10.72
N MET A 169 5.50 -5.98 10.60
CA MET A 169 6.20 -5.93 9.32
C MET A 169 7.60 -6.50 9.46
N SER A 170 7.92 -7.49 8.63
CA SER A 170 9.29 -8.02 8.54
C SER A 170 10.15 -7.13 7.67
N ARG A 171 11.34 -6.81 8.15
CA ARG A 171 12.36 -6.09 7.38
C ARG A 171 13.68 -6.83 7.49
N SER A 172 14.43 -6.86 6.39
CA SER A 172 15.82 -7.32 6.38
C SER A 172 16.74 -6.12 6.55
N ALA A 173 17.82 -6.34 7.28
CA ALA A 173 18.91 -5.36 7.40
C ALA A 173 20.25 -6.09 7.31
N ARG A 174 21.25 -5.43 6.73
CA ARG A 174 22.63 -5.88 6.73
C ARG A 174 23.52 -4.68 6.94
N VAL A 175 24.65 -4.87 7.57
CA VAL A 175 25.69 -3.85 7.65
C VAL A 175 26.25 -3.63 6.25
N LEU A 176 26.13 -2.41 5.73
CA LEU A 176 26.68 -2.01 4.44
C LEU A 176 27.99 -1.25 4.62
N MET A 177 28.15 -0.57 5.74
CA MET A 177 29.31 0.23 6.07
C MET A 177 29.46 0.30 7.59
N GLU A 178 30.70 0.28 8.07
CA GLU A 178 31.05 0.49 9.47
C GLU A 178 32.22 1.48 9.52
N GLY A 179 32.23 2.37 10.51
CA GLY A 179 33.26 3.38 10.63
C GLY A 179 33.15 4.18 11.93
N TRP A 180 34.11 5.11 12.11
CA TRP A 180 34.22 5.94 13.30
C TRP A 180 33.81 7.37 12.97
N VAL A 181 33.01 7.99 13.84
CA VAL A 181 32.72 9.42 13.82
C VAL A 181 33.56 10.08 14.92
N ARG A 182 34.31 11.10 14.55
CA ARG A 182 35.05 11.91 15.52
C ARG A 182 34.10 12.99 16.04
N VAL A 183 33.94 13.03 17.34
CA VAL A 183 33.12 14.02 18.04
C VAL A 183 34.05 14.95 18.81
N PRO A 184 33.83 16.28 18.82
CA PRO A 184 34.55 17.19 19.69
C PRO A 184 34.40 16.76 21.16
N GLY A 185 35.50 16.91 21.94
CA GLY A 185 35.55 16.43 23.33
C GLY A 185 34.61 17.16 24.31
N ASP A 186 34.05 18.27 23.87
CA ASP A 186 33.08 19.12 24.59
C ASP A 186 31.61 18.88 24.14
N ALA A 187 31.37 17.83 23.36
CA ALA A 187 30.03 17.54 22.84
C ALA A 187 29.12 16.75 23.82
N PHE A 188 29.60 16.35 25.03
CA PHE A 188 28.87 15.59 26.04
C PHE A 188 29.21 16.11 27.45
#